data_0ffa1f7f0ff7b3f717f40b0717ee4302
#
_entry.id   0ffa1f7f0ff7b3f717f40b0717ee4302
#
_cell.length_a   1.000
_cell.length_b   1.000
_cell.length_c   1.000
_cell.angle_alpha   90.00
_cell.angle_beta   90.00
_cell.angle_gamma   90.00
#
_symmetry.space_group_name_H-M   'P 1'
#
loop_
_entity.id
_entity.type
_entity.pdbx_description
1 polymer ?
#
loop_
_entity_poly.entity_id
_entity_poly.type
_entity_poly.pdbx_seq_one_letter_code
_entity_poly.pdbx_strand_id
1 'polypeptide(L)'
;LHSFPTRRSSDLARLLLDGKVVGEMKPYDEKTGIIYWDIPFRVGELRAEGCDKEGNALSGYSIRTSGRPYAICATADRTILSGDRVTAHITVEVVDEEGTVVKLGDNEITCTVEGPARLLGLEGSDNSDMSDYTDNRHRVYHGRLLAYIQTTGGEGQVKVKFASPLLKGTEVKFEVRQ
;
A
#
# COMPACT_ATOMS: atom_id res chain seq x y z
N LEU A 1 8.50 28.91 8.70
CA LEU A 1 7.77 28.88 7.43
C LEU A 1 8.66 28.20 6.39
N HIS A 2 8.53 26.88 6.22
CA HIS A 2 9.16 26.20 5.09
C HIS A 2 8.21 26.36 3.90
N SER A 3 8.56 27.27 2.99
CA SER A 3 7.92 27.34 1.68
C SER A 3 8.36 26.11 0.89
N PHE A 4 7.42 25.20 0.65
CA PHE A 4 7.62 24.18 -0.37
C PHE A 4 7.78 24.89 -1.71
N PRO A 5 8.81 24.55 -2.50
CA PRO A 5 8.95 25.15 -3.82
C PRO A 5 7.76 24.71 -4.67
N THR A 6 6.87 25.65 -4.97
CA THR A 6 5.79 25.50 -5.94
C THR A 6 6.33 25.52 -7.39
N ARG A 7 7.46 24.88 -7.65
CA ARG A 7 7.93 24.69 -9.01
C ARG A 7 7.24 23.46 -9.56
N ARG A 8 6.43 23.64 -10.60
CA ARG A 8 6.03 22.53 -11.46
C ARG A 8 7.29 21.80 -11.88
N SER A 9 7.32 20.52 -11.57
CA SER A 9 8.46 19.70 -11.95
C SER A 9 8.43 19.31 -13.42
N SER A 10 7.29 19.50 -14.12
CA SER A 10 7.13 19.09 -15.50
C SER A 10 6.08 19.93 -16.24
N ASP A 11 6.37 20.30 -17.48
CA ASP A 11 5.46 21.02 -18.40
C ASP A 11 4.67 20.06 -19.30
N LEU A 12 5.23 18.89 -19.55
CA LEU A 12 4.72 17.85 -20.44
C LEU A 12 4.61 16.52 -19.68
N ALA A 13 3.76 15.63 -20.16
CA ALA A 13 3.73 14.26 -19.67
C ALA A 13 3.62 13.28 -20.84
N ARG A 14 4.28 12.12 -20.69
CA ARG A 14 4.18 10.99 -21.61
C ARG A 14 3.82 9.72 -20.88
N LEU A 15 3.19 8.81 -21.58
CA LEU A 15 2.78 7.52 -21.08
C LEU A 15 3.58 6.42 -21.76
N LEU A 16 4.09 5.46 -20.99
CA LEU A 16 4.83 4.31 -21.48
C LEU A 16 4.16 3.02 -21.03
N LEU A 17 4.13 2.03 -21.89
CA LEU A 17 3.77 0.65 -21.58
C LEU A 17 4.98 -0.23 -21.86
N ASP A 18 5.47 -0.93 -20.84
CA ASP A 18 6.70 -1.74 -20.91
C ASP A 18 7.88 -0.98 -21.55
N GLY A 19 8.08 0.29 -21.14
CA GLY A 19 9.12 1.16 -21.62
C GLY A 19 8.90 1.74 -23.02
N LYS A 20 7.81 1.40 -23.71
CA LYS A 20 7.47 1.95 -25.03
C LYS A 20 6.43 3.05 -24.89
N VAL A 21 6.67 4.20 -25.52
CA VAL A 21 5.71 5.31 -25.51
C VAL A 21 4.40 4.88 -26.15
N VAL A 22 3.29 5.14 -25.44
CA VAL A 22 1.92 4.90 -25.90
C VAL A 22 1.11 6.19 -25.79
N GLY A 23 0.41 6.51 -26.88
CA GLY A 23 -0.31 7.78 -26.98
C GLY A 23 0.60 8.99 -27.26
N GLU A 24 -0.01 10.15 -27.31
CA GLU A 24 0.68 11.41 -27.55
C GLU A 24 1.23 12.00 -26.24
N MET A 25 2.35 12.71 -26.34
CA MET A 25 2.84 13.55 -25.25
C MET A 25 1.86 14.72 -25.05
N LYS A 26 1.44 14.98 -23.81
CA LYS A 26 0.42 15.98 -23.50
C LYS A 26 0.96 17.05 -22.58
N PRO A 27 0.56 18.32 -22.79
CA PRO A 27 0.88 19.39 -21.86
C PRO A 27 0.08 19.22 -20.56
N TYR A 28 0.62 19.77 -19.47
CA TYR A 28 -0.11 19.87 -18.22
C TYR A 28 -1.32 20.81 -18.39
N ASP A 29 -2.48 20.36 -17.96
CA ASP A 29 -3.70 21.18 -17.94
C ASP A 29 -3.79 21.95 -16.62
N GLU A 30 -3.53 23.25 -16.69
CA GLU A 30 -3.57 24.13 -15.52
C GLU A 30 -4.95 24.27 -14.87
N LYS A 31 -6.01 24.08 -15.65
CA LYS A 31 -7.39 24.26 -15.16
C LYS A 31 -7.88 23.08 -14.35
N THR A 32 -7.60 21.87 -14.84
CA THR A 32 -8.09 20.64 -14.21
C THR A 32 -7.02 19.97 -13.35
N GLY A 33 -5.75 20.22 -13.60
CA GLY A 33 -4.63 19.50 -12.97
C GLY A 33 -4.51 18.05 -13.40
N ILE A 34 -5.28 17.60 -14.40
CA ILE A 34 -5.41 16.20 -14.79
C ILE A 34 -5.06 16.04 -16.26
N ILE A 35 -4.30 15.00 -16.58
CA ILE A 35 -3.97 14.59 -17.95
C ILE A 35 -4.59 13.23 -18.20
N TYR A 36 -5.34 13.08 -19.27
CA TYR A 36 -6.03 11.85 -19.65
C TYR A 36 -5.39 11.21 -20.87
N TRP A 37 -5.25 9.87 -20.83
CA TRP A 37 -4.99 9.04 -21.98
C TRP A 37 -6.06 7.96 -22.06
N ASP A 38 -6.65 7.78 -23.22
CA ASP A 38 -7.53 6.66 -23.53
C ASP A 38 -6.74 5.63 -24.32
N ILE A 39 -6.38 4.54 -23.66
CA ILE A 39 -5.56 3.46 -24.24
C ILE A 39 -6.22 2.10 -23.96
N PRO A 40 -6.14 1.14 -24.90
CA PRO A 40 -6.63 -0.20 -24.63
C PRO A 40 -5.82 -0.86 -23.51
N PHE A 41 -6.53 -1.56 -22.61
CA PHE A 41 -5.86 -2.31 -21.55
C PHE A 41 -4.91 -3.36 -22.13
N ARG A 42 -3.71 -3.41 -21.59
CA ARG A 42 -2.70 -4.44 -21.82
C ARG A 42 -2.00 -4.79 -20.52
N VAL A 43 -1.70 -6.07 -20.35
CA VAL A 43 -0.86 -6.55 -19.23
C VAL A 43 0.54 -5.97 -19.37
N GLY A 44 1.13 -5.51 -18.27
CA GLY A 44 2.48 -4.95 -18.25
C GLY A 44 2.63 -3.84 -17.22
N GLU A 45 3.71 -3.08 -17.34
CA GLU A 45 3.98 -1.88 -16.55
C GLU A 45 3.55 -0.63 -17.31
N LEU A 46 2.60 0.09 -16.76
CA LEU A 46 2.20 1.40 -17.26
C LEU A 46 2.90 2.48 -16.44
N ARG A 47 3.71 3.33 -17.11
CA ARG A 47 4.49 4.39 -16.49
C ARG A 47 4.12 5.75 -17.08
N ALA A 48 3.73 6.68 -16.22
CA ALA A 48 3.61 8.09 -16.58
C ALA A 48 4.89 8.82 -16.20
N GLU A 49 5.43 9.61 -17.12
CA GLU A 49 6.60 10.45 -16.89
C GLU A 49 6.24 11.92 -17.10
N GLY A 50 6.61 12.76 -16.11
CA GLY A 50 6.62 14.19 -16.26
C GLY A 50 7.93 14.64 -16.91
N CYS A 51 7.84 15.43 -17.97
CA CYS A 51 8.98 15.86 -18.79
C CYS A 51 9.14 17.38 -18.79
N ASP A 52 10.35 17.86 -19.07
CA ASP A 52 10.62 19.25 -19.43
C ASP A 52 10.15 19.55 -20.87
N LYS A 53 10.38 20.78 -21.31
CA LYS A 53 10.01 21.23 -22.67
C LYS A 53 10.80 20.53 -23.78
N GLU A 54 11.98 20.04 -23.44
CA GLU A 54 12.88 19.30 -24.31
C GLU A 54 12.53 17.79 -24.36
N GLY A 55 11.58 17.31 -23.51
CA GLY A 55 11.14 15.94 -23.45
C GLY A 55 11.97 15.04 -22.52
N ASN A 56 12.88 15.61 -21.71
CA ASN A 56 13.62 14.83 -20.72
C ASN A 56 12.74 14.49 -19.52
N ALA A 57 12.78 13.25 -19.05
CA ALA A 57 12.02 12.83 -17.87
C ALA A 57 12.58 13.46 -16.59
N LEU A 58 11.72 14.14 -15.83
CA LEU A 58 12.02 14.75 -14.53
C LEU A 58 11.43 13.97 -13.36
N SER A 59 10.33 13.30 -13.59
CA SER A 59 9.61 12.51 -12.58
C SER A 59 8.88 11.35 -13.24
N GLY A 60 8.45 10.36 -12.45
CA GLY A 60 7.69 9.26 -12.99
C GLY A 60 6.96 8.48 -11.91
N TYR A 61 5.84 7.86 -12.32
CA TYR A 61 5.06 6.96 -11.50
C TYR A 61 4.66 5.76 -12.34
N SER A 62 4.83 4.55 -11.78
CA SER A 62 4.49 3.29 -12.45
C SER A 62 3.40 2.55 -11.70
N ILE A 63 2.53 1.92 -12.47
CA ILE A 63 1.61 0.88 -12.00
C ILE A 63 1.84 -0.38 -12.82
N ARG A 64 1.70 -1.55 -12.19
CA ARG A 64 1.91 -2.83 -12.84
C ARG A 64 0.66 -3.69 -12.73
N THR A 65 0.35 -4.43 -13.77
CA THR A 65 -0.68 -5.47 -13.73
C THR A 65 -0.20 -6.59 -12.82
N SER A 66 -0.96 -6.90 -11.78
CA SER A 66 -0.64 -8.00 -10.87
C SER A 66 -0.98 -9.36 -11.47
N GLY A 67 -0.24 -10.37 -11.03
CA GLY A 67 -0.55 -11.78 -11.20
C GLY A 67 -1.62 -12.26 -10.22
N ARG A 68 -1.62 -13.58 -9.92
CA ARG A 68 -2.51 -14.18 -8.92
C ARG A 68 -2.02 -13.89 -7.50
N PRO A 69 -2.92 -13.84 -6.50
CA PRO A 69 -2.52 -13.78 -5.09
C PRO A 69 -1.55 -14.91 -4.73
N TYR A 70 -0.42 -14.56 -4.12
CA TYR A 70 0.63 -15.51 -3.77
C TYR A 70 1.05 -15.41 -2.30
N ALA A 71 1.29 -14.19 -1.81
CA ALA A 71 1.81 -13.95 -0.48
C ALA A 71 1.13 -12.78 0.21
N ILE A 72 1.32 -12.70 1.53
CA ILE A 72 0.99 -11.55 2.35
C ILE A 72 2.28 -10.80 2.62
N CYS A 73 2.29 -9.49 2.36
CA CYS A 73 3.32 -8.55 2.77
C CYS A 73 2.76 -7.69 3.91
N ALA A 74 3.55 -7.46 4.96
CA ALA A 74 3.12 -6.63 6.08
C ALA A 74 4.24 -5.65 6.47
N THR A 75 3.89 -4.36 6.58
CA THR A 75 4.83 -3.29 6.90
C THR A 75 4.29 -2.46 8.06
N ALA A 76 5.06 -2.38 9.14
CA ALA A 76 4.69 -1.57 10.30
C ALA A 76 5.20 -0.12 10.14
N ASP A 77 4.44 0.83 10.69
CA ASP A 77 4.83 2.24 10.76
C ASP A 77 6.01 2.48 11.73
N ARG A 78 6.22 1.57 12.67
CA ARG A 78 7.29 1.59 13.67
C ARG A 78 7.63 0.19 14.16
N THR A 79 8.81 0.00 14.74
CA THR A 79 9.30 -1.29 15.27
C THR A 79 9.56 -1.27 16.77
N ILE A 80 9.54 -0.08 17.39
CA ILE A 80 9.71 0.12 18.83
C ILE A 80 8.48 0.86 19.35
N LEU A 81 7.87 0.33 20.41
CA LEU A 81 6.72 0.91 21.08
C LEU A 81 7.12 1.21 22.54
N SER A 82 7.07 2.49 22.96
CA SER A 82 7.43 2.88 24.31
C SER A 82 6.21 3.35 25.09
N GLY A 83 5.91 2.68 26.19
CA GLY A 83 4.79 2.98 27.08
C GLY A 83 3.58 2.09 26.92
N ASP A 84 2.56 2.35 27.76
CA ASP A 84 1.27 1.66 27.77
C ASP A 84 0.30 2.31 26.77
N ARG A 85 -0.55 1.49 26.16
CA ARG A 85 -1.58 1.90 25.18
C ARG A 85 -1.06 2.64 23.96
N VAL A 86 0.20 2.41 23.61
CA VAL A 86 0.79 2.93 22.36
C VAL A 86 0.33 2.06 21.22
N THR A 87 -0.11 2.68 20.13
CA THR A 87 -0.62 1.97 18.95
C THR A 87 0.39 2.00 17.82
N ALA A 88 0.60 0.86 17.18
CA ALA A 88 1.27 0.71 15.91
C ALA A 88 0.28 0.35 14.81
N HIS A 89 0.55 0.82 13.60
CA HIS A 89 -0.22 0.50 12.41
C HIS A 89 0.58 -0.42 11.51
N ILE A 90 -0.04 -1.50 11.05
CA ILE A 90 0.58 -2.42 10.10
C ILE A 90 -0.25 -2.41 8.82
N THR A 91 0.34 -1.94 7.74
CA THR A 91 -0.23 -2.11 6.40
C THR A 91 -0.01 -3.56 5.95
N VAL A 92 -1.08 -4.24 5.62
CA VAL A 92 -1.08 -5.63 5.13
C VAL A 92 -1.55 -5.63 3.69
N GLU A 93 -0.76 -6.26 2.81
CA GLU A 93 -1.01 -6.31 1.38
C GLU A 93 -0.99 -7.76 0.89
N VAL A 94 -1.94 -8.10 0.03
CA VAL A 94 -1.90 -9.33 -0.75
C VAL A 94 -1.15 -9.03 -2.04
N VAL A 95 -0.06 -9.77 -2.25
CA VAL A 95 0.85 -9.57 -3.38
C VAL A 95 0.97 -10.84 -4.25
N ASP A 96 1.35 -10.65 -5.50
CA ASP A 96 1.73 -11.74 -6.41
C ASP A 96 3.18 -12.22 -6.16
N GLU A 97 3.69 -13.13 -7.00
CA GLU A 97 5.06 -13.66 -6.88
C GLU A 97 6.14 -12.58 -7.06
N GLU A 98 5.87 -11.54 -7.82
CA GLU A 98 6.78 -10.42 -8.07
C GLU A 98 6.64 -9.29 -7.02
N GLY A 99 5.74 -9.46 -6.04
CA GLY A 99 5.49 -8.45 -4.99
C GLY A 99 4.56 -7.32 -5.40
N THR A 100 3.86 -7.45 -6.53
CA THR A 100 2.86 -6.47 -6.97
C THR A 100 1.55 -6.67 -6.21
N VAL A 101 0.99 -5.60 -5.65
CA VAL A 101 -0.29 -5.67 -4.92
C VAL A 101 -1.41 -6.10 -5.85
N VAL A 102 -2.14 -7.15 -5.45
CA VAL A 102 -3.27 -7.69 -6.20
C VAL A 102 -4.53 -6.87 -5.91
N LYS A 103 -4.74 -5.82 -6.68
CA LYS A 103 -5.83 -4.83 -6.49
C LYS A 103 -7.25 -5.44 -6.52
N LEU A 104 -7.43 -6.59 -7.15
CA LEU A 104 -8.70 -7.32 -7.20
C LEU A 104 -8.77 -8.42 -6.12
N GLY A 105 -7.77 -8.51 -5.24
CA GLY A 105 -7.77 -9.48 -4.14
C GLY A 105 -8.82 -9.10 -3.08
N ASP A 106 -9.56 -10.10 -2.63
CA ASP A 106 -10.57 -10.03 -1.57
C ASP A 106 -10.31 -11.08 -0.47
N ASN A 107 -9.08 -11.55 -0.38
CA ASN A 107 -8.67 -12.61 0.54
C ASN A 107 -8.99 -12.23 1.99
N GLU A 108 -9.51 -13.19 2.76
CA GLU A 108 -9.66 -13.05 4.21
C GLU A 108 -8.30 -13.24 4.90
N ILE A 109 -7.91 -12.27 5.71
CA ILE A 109 -6.67 -12.30 6.49
C ILE A 109 -7.01 -12.57 7.95
N THR A 110 -6.32 -13.53 8.56
CA THR A 110 -6.34 -13.76 10.01
C THR A 110 -5.11 -13.15 10.64
N CYS A 111 -5.31 -12.35 11.69
CA CYS A 111 -4.24 -11.73 12.48
C CYS A 111 -4.12 -12.43 13.84
N THR A 112 -2.90 -12.75 14.27
CA THR A 112 -2.61 -13.28 15.60
C THR A 112 -1.51 -12.47 16.25
N VAL A 113 -1.71 -12.04 17.50
CA VAL A 113 -0.77 -11.26 18.30
C VAL A 113 -0.25 -12.08 19.47
N GLU A 114 1.08 -12.15 19.62
CA GLU A 114 1.77 -12.79 20.74
C GLU A 114 2.63 -11.74 21.45
N GLY A 115 2.71 -11.79 22.79
CA GLY A 115 3.51 -10.86 23.60
C GLY A 115 2.68 -9.75 24.25
N PRO A 116 3.31 -8.68 24.80
CA PRO A 116 2.64 -7.63 25.56
C PRO A 116 1.89 -6.61 24.69
N ALA A 117 1.04 -7.10 23.80
CA ALA A 117 0.19 -6.29 22.93
C ALA A 117 -1.11 -7.03 22.58
N ARG A 118 -2.08 -6.31 22.05
CA ARG A 118 -3.35 -6.84 21.57
C ARG A 118 -3.71 -6.27 20.22
N LEU A 119 -4.51 -7.01 19.46
CA LEU A 119 -5.18 -6.48 18.29
C LEU A 119 -6.34 -5.57 18.75
N LEU A 120 -6.41 -4.36 18.20
CA LEU A 120 -7.57 -3.48 18.35
C LEU A 120 -8.59 -3.72 17.24
N GLY A 121 -8.13 -4.01 16.04
CA GLY A 121 -8.98 -4.25 14.90
C GLY A 121 -8.23 -4.34 13.57
N LEU A 122 -8.97 -4.74 12.56
CA LEU A 122 -8.56 -4.84 11.16
C LEU A 122 -9.53 -4.00 10.33
N GLU A 123 -9.00 -3.23 9.37
CA GLU A 123 -9.82 -2.34 8.54
C GLU A 123 -9.39 -2.43 7.07
N GLY A 124 -10.36 -2.72 6.17
CA GLY A 124 -10.14 -2.79 4.72
C GLY A 124 -10.40 -1.49 3.95
N SER A 125 -10.93 -0.45 4.60
CA SER A 125 -11.37 0.82 3.98
C SER A 125 -12.54 0.65 2.99
N ASP A 126 -13.31 -0.41 3.10
CA ASP A 126 -14.55 -0.59 2.35
C ASP A 126 -15.73 0.00 3.13
N ASN A 127 -16.25 1.13 2.68
CA ASN A 127 -17.38 1.81 3.33
C ASN A 127 -18.70 1.01 3.27
N SER A 128 -18.76 -0.05 2.49
CA SER A 128 -19.91 -0.94 2.40
C SER A 128 -19.81 -2.18 3.31
N ASP A 129 -18.63 -2.44 3.88
CA ASP A 129 -18.40 -3.56 4.77
C ASP A 129 -19.01 -3.28 6.15
N MET A 130 -19.91 -4.16 6.57
CA MET A 130 -20.62 -4.11 7.85
C MET A 130 -20.13 -5.19 8.83
N SER A 131 -19.00 -5.85 8.51
CA SER A 131 -18.40 -6.86 9.40
C SER A 131 -17.81 -6.23 10.66
N ASP A 132 -17.55 -7.07 11.68
CA ASP A 132 -16.92 -6.62 12.92
C ASP A 132 -15.41 -6.41 12.70
N TYR A 133 -15.00 -5.16 12.63
CA TYR A 133 -13.59 -4.79 12.46
C TYR A 133 -12.73 -5.10 13.72
N THR A 134 -13.33 -5.42 14.87
CA THR A 134 -12.62 -5.84 16.09
C THR A 134 -12.31 -7.34 16.14
N ASP A 135 -12.86 -8.13 15.21
CA ASP A 135 -12.51 -9.53 15.03
C ASP A 135 -11.04 -9.65 14.56
N ASN A 136 -10.47 -10.82 14.77
CA ASN A 136 -9.12 -11.13 14.31
C ASN A 136 -9.05 -11.56 12.83
N ARG A 137 -10.16 -11.46 12.10
CA ARG A 137 -10.29 -11.79 10.68
C ARG A 137 -10.99 -10.67 9.94
N HIS A 138 -10.46 -10.32 8.78
CA HIS A 138 -11.07 -9.33 7.91
C HIS A 138 -10.64 -9.53 6.47
N ARG A 139 -11.50 -9.13 5.51
CA ARG A 139 -11.14 -9.17 4.09
C ARG A 139 -10.31 -7.96 3.71
N VAL A 140 -9.33 -8.17 2.83
CA VAL A 140 -8.65 -7.06 2.18
C VAL A 140 -9.60 -6.36 1.19
N TYR A 141 -9.47 -5.05 1.09
CA TYR A 141 -10.14 -4.25 0.08
C TYR A 141 -9.09 -3.67 -0.87
N HIS A 142 -9.27 -3.88 -2.17
CA HIS A 142 -8.23 -3.57 -3.15
C HIS A 142 -6.85 -4.16 -2.83
N GLY A 143 -6.86 -5.39 -2.28
CA GLY A 143 -5.65 -6.11 -1.91
C GLY A 143 -4.96 -5.59 -0.64
N ARG A 144 -5.60 -4.75 0.16
CA ARG A 144 -5.01 -4.12 1.35
C ARG A 144 -5.96 -4.15 2.56
N LEU A 145 -5.36 -4.18 3.73
CA LEU A 145 -6.00 -3.81 4.99
C LEU A 145 -4.99 -3.18 5.95
N LEU A 146 -5.49 -2.51 6.99
CA LEU A 146 -4.71 -1.94 8.07
C LEU A 146 -5.01 -2.70 9.37
N ALA A 147 -3.96 -3.11 10.10
CA ALA A 147 -4.08 -3.71 11.42
C ALA A 147 -3.61 -2.71 12.49
N TYR A 148 -4.39 -2.61 13.57
CA TYR A 148 -4.11 -1.72 14.72
C TYR A 148 -3.67 -2.57 15.90
N ILE A 149 -2.41 -2.42 16.32
CA ILE A 149 -1.81 -3.18 17.42
C ILE A 149 -1.53 -2.22 18.58
N GLN A 150 -1.98 -2.56 19.79
CA GLN A 150 -1.81 -1.70 20.96
C GLN A 150 -1.05 -2.44 22.07
N THR A 151 -0.07 -1.77 22.70
CA THR A 151 0.62 -2.29 23.89
C THR A 151 -0.31 -2.44 25.10
N THR A 152 0.00 -3.40 25.99
CA THR A 152 -0.81 -3.74 27.17
C THR A 152 -0.06 -3.51 28.50
N GLY A 153 0.99 -2.67 28.50
CA GLY A 153 1.75 -2.27 29.70
C GLY A 153 2.87 -3.22 30.12
N GLY A 154 3.19 -4.24 29.30
CA GLY A 154 4.34 -5.11 29.52
C GLY A 154 5.53 -4.72 28.64
N GLU A 155 6.73 -5.22 28.97
CA GLU A 155 7.92 -5.11 28.13
C GLU A 155 8.20 -6.43 27.40
N GLY A 156 8.90 -6.34 26.27
CA GLY A 156 9.38 -7.50 25.53
C GLY A 156 9.00 -7.50 24.06
N GLN A 157 9.25 -8.64 23.42
CA GLN A 157 8.98 -8.82 22.00
C GLN A 157 7.50 -9.12 21.75
N VAL A 158 6.92 -8.41 20.80
CA VAL A 158 5.60 -8.69 20.22
C VAL A 158 5.80 -9.28 18.85
N LYS A 159 5.03 -10.33 18.53
CA LYS A 159 4.96 -10.95 17.20
C LYS A 159 3.54 -10.84 16.69
N VAL A 160 3.37 -10.28 15.51
CA VAL A 160 2.09 -10.19 14.82
C VAL A 160 2.17 -11.01 13.55
N LYS A 161 1.33 -12.06 13.47
CA LYS A 161 1.30 -12.99 12.34
C LYS A 161 0.06 -12.74 11.51
N PHE A 162 0.23 -12.77 10.21
CA PHE A 162 -0.84 -12.68 9.23
C PHE A 162 -0.88 -13.94 8.38
N ALA A 163 -2.05 -14.52 8.25
CA ALA A 163 -2.28 -15.74 7.48
C ALA A 163 -3.57 -15.64 6.66
N SER A 164 -3.59 -16.32 5.53
CA SER A 164 -4.76 -16.50 4.67
C SER A 164 -4.67 -17.85 3.99
N PRO A 165 -5.80 -18.51 3.71
CA PRO A 165 -5.78 -19.77 2.94
C PRO A 165 -5.07 -19.60 1.61
N LEU A 166 -4.21 -20.58 1.27
CA LEU A 166 -3.47 -20.67 0.02
C LEU A 166 -2.42 -19.57 -0.23
N LEU A 167 -2.21 -18.64 0.71
CA LEU A 167 -1.18 -17.62 0.61
C LEU A 167 0.00 -17.92 1.53
N LYS A 168 1.18 -17.50 1.13
CA LYS A 168 2.34 -17.47 2.03
C LYS A 168 2.13 -16.38 3.07
N GLY A 169 2.05 -16.78 4.35
CA GLY A 169 1.88 -15.85 5.47
C GLY A 169 3.13 -15.05 5.79
N THR A 170 2.99 -14.07 6.69
CA THR A 170 4.09 -13.20 7.13
C THR A 170 4.02 -12.89 8.62
N GLU A 171 5.11 -12.39 9.18
CA GLU A 171 5.24 -12.01 10.58
C GLU A 171 5.94 -10.64 10.70
N VAL A 172 5.41 -9.78 11.56
CA VAL A 172 6.03 -8.50 11.96
C VAL A 172 6.40 -8.57 13.43
N LYS A 173 7.56 -8.01 13.80
CA LYS A 173 8.07 -7.99 15.17
C LYS A 173 8.21 -6.55 15.66
N PHE A 174 7.83 -6.35 16.92
CA PHE A 174 8.01 -5.10 17.66
C PHE A 174 8.77 -5.37 18.94
N GLU A 175 9.44 -4.35 19.44
CA GLU A 175 9.99 -4.32 20.79
C GLU A 175 9.20 -3.33 21.62
N VAL A 176 8.63 -3.79 22.75
CA VAL A 176 7.93 -2.93 23.71
C VAL A 176 8.89 -2.59 24.85
N ARG A 177 9.05 -1.29 25.08
CA ARG A 177 9.87 -0.73 26.17
C ARG A 177 9.00 0.15 27.07
N GLN A 178 9.39 0.27 28.33
CA GLN A 178 8.82 1.24 29.26
C GLN A 178 9.25 2.68 28.94
#